data_cd865f33a1d03d94ced2b0b1e642ec8e
#
_entry.id   cd865f33a1d03d94ced2b0b1e642ec8e
#
_cell.length_a   1.000
_cell.length_b   1.000
_cell.length_c   1.000
_cell.angle_alpha   90.00
_cell.angle_beta   90.00
_cell.angle_gamma   90.00
#
_symmetry.space_group_name_H-M   'P 1'
#
loop_
_entity.id
_entity.type
_entity.pdbx_description
1 polymer ?
#
loop_
_entity_poly.entity_id
_entity_poly.type
_entity_poly.pdbx_seq_one_letter_code
_entity_poly.pdbx_strand_id
1 'polypeptide(L)'
;MQGLISSVKRGSLADAAGIKAGESLLTVNGSSVRDIIDLSFLLADEEVELTLLDAAGNERNVQITKNIDEDLGLEFESAVFDKVTTCYNKCVFCFVDQMIPGMRKGLYVRDDDYRLSFLYGNFITLTNMKDEDFDRIIKTHMSPLYVSVHATDPEVRCAMMKNRFAGELMDKLQRLFEAGITVHTQIVCCPGYNDGDVLKRTYADLRALAPNVETMAVVPVGLTKNRAHLTPLRLFTPEEAREIVTMVTDWQKECRQSLGKSFVYLGDEFYILAGMPLPEAEWYDGFPQLENGIGLSRNFLEEWQEAGKIAPVEGSTNSVIPVGTSAYKVLQPLIEEFNAKTGMQHKLLAVENEFFGNTVNVTGLLCGNDILNAVKGAESVILPEVVLNSDDLFLDDMSYAEFCAACGAPVHRAASAGDLYKLLQR
;
A
#
# COMPACT_ATOMS: atom_id res chain seq x y z
N MET A 1 28.13 3.18 1.98
CA MET A 1 26.78 3.48 1.46
C MET A 1 26.95 3.79 0.00
N GLN A 2 26.18 3.18 -0.86
CA GLN A 2 26.37 3.28 -2.31
C GLN A 2 25.01 3.26 -2.99
N GLY A 3 24.68 4.34 -3.73
CA GLY A 3 23.48 4.38 -4.57
C GLY A 3 23.76 3.72 -5.92
N LEU A 4 23.38 2.44 -6.09
CA LEU A 4 23.55 1.73 -7.35
C LEU A 4 22.63 2.32 -8.42
N ILE A 5 23.20 2.83 -9.50
CA ILE A 5 22.48 3.42 -10.63
C ILE A 5 21.92 2.29 -11.49
N SER A 6 20.60 2.19 -11.55
CA SER A 6 19.88 1.19 -12.34
C SER A 6 19.74 1.61 -13.80
N SER A 7 19.50 2.90 -14.05
CA SER A 7 19.41 3.44 -15.41
C SER A 7 19.89 4.89 -15.50
N VAL A 8 20.25 5.31 -16.71
CA VAL A 8 20.59 6.70 -17.02
C VAL A 8 19.75 7.12 -18.23
N LYS A 9 18.99 8.19 -18.08
CA LYS A 9 18.10 8.70 -19.12
C LYS A 9 18.92 9.22 -20.29
N ARG A 10 18.68 8.69 -21.48
CA ARG A 10 19.38 9.10 -22.69
C ARG A 10 19.21 10.59 -22.98
N GLY A 11 20.31 11.30 -23.22
CA GLY A 11 20.35 12.75 -23.48
C GLY A 11 20.24 13.61 -22.22
N SER A 12 20.28 13.03 -21.02
CA SER A 12 20.33 13.74 -19.75
C SER A 12 21.74 14.31 -19.45
N LEU A 13 21.85 15.10 -18.41
CA LEU A 13 23.13 15.62 -17.91
C LEU A 13 24.07 14.48 -17.50
N ALA A 14 23.55 13.46 -16.84
CA ALA A 14 24.33 12.28 -16.46
C ALA A 14 24.83 11.49 -17.66
N ASP A 15 24.02 11.33 -18.72
CA ASP A 15 24.41 10.68 -19.97
C ASP A 15 25.51 11.49 -20.67
N ALA A 16 25.35 12.82 -20.79
CA ALA A 16 26.35 13.71 -21.34
C ALA A 16 27.67 13.71 -20.54
N ALA A 17 27.61 13.52 -19.22
CA ALA A 17 28.76 13.38 -18.34
C ALA A 17 29.39 11.96 -18.36
N GLY A 18 28.82 11.03 -19.15
CA GLY A 18 29.34 9.68 -19.33
C GLY A 18 29.11 8.76 -18.14
N ILE A 19 28.09 9.04 -17.31
CA ILE A 19 27.64 8.17 -16.22
C ILE A 19 26.88 6.97 -16.81
N LYS A 20 27.03 5.79 -16.22
CA LYS A 20 26.44 4.55 -16.75
C LYS A 20 25.67 3.79 -15.68
N ALA A 21 24.66 3.06 -16.12
CA ALA A 21 24.02 2.05 -15.29
C ALA A 21 25.07 1.02 -14.79
N GLY A 22 24.93 0.59 -13.54
CA GLY A 22 25.87 -0.30 -12.85
C GLY A 22 26.99 0.44 -12.09
N GLU A 23 27.17 1.75 -12.25
CA GLU A 23 28.01 2.55 -11.37
C GLU A 23 27.27 2.86 -10.05
N SER A 24 28.02 3.08 -8.98
CA SER A 24 27.46 3.46 -7.68
C SER A 24 27.83 4.88 -7.31
N LEU A 25 26.85 5.68 -6.89
CA LEU A 25 27.06 7.01 -6.32
C LEU A 25 27.56 6.89 -4.87
N LEU A 26 28.71 7.50 -4.56
CA LEU A 26 29.30 7.51 -3.23
C LEU A 26 29.04 8.85 -2.51
N THR A 27 29.38 9.96 -3.17
CA THR A 27 29.23 11.30 -2.58
C THR A 27 28.72 12.31 -3.61
N VAL A 28 28.10 13.37 -3.10
CA VAL A 28 27.79 14.60 -3.85
C VAL A 28 28.44 15.76 -3.09
N ASN A 29 29.25 16.57 -3.76
CA ASN A 29 30.01 17.66 -3.16
C ASN A 29 30.80 17.23 -1.91
N GLY A 30 31.40 16.03 -1.94
CA GLY A 30 32.14 15.42 -0.82
C GLY A 30 31.27 14.92 0.33
N SER A 31 29.97 15.09 0.30
CA SER A 31 29.01 14.62 1.31
C SER A 31 28.50 13.23 0.95
N SER A 32 28.46 12.31 1.91
CA SER A 32 27.90 10.97 1.70
C SER A 32 26.40 11.03 1.51
N VAL A 33 25.86 10.19 0.60
CA VAL A 33 24.46 10.10 0.26
C VAL A 33 23.88 8.80 0.80
N ARG A 34 22.85 8.87 1.65
CA ARG A 34 22.21 7.70 2.29
C ARG A 34 20.95 7.24 1.56
N ASP A 35 20.32 8.15 0.83
CA ASP A 35 19.05 7.93 0.15
C ASP A 35 18.75 9.04 -0.87
N ILE A 36 17.66 8.90 -1.63
CA ILE A 36 17.25 9.89 -2.61
C ILE A 36 16.82 11.23 -1.99
N ILE A 37 16.52 11.27 -0.69
CA ILE A 37 16.18 12.52 0.02
C ILE A 37 17.45 13.34 0.23
N ASP A 38 18.52 12.74 0.78
CA ASP A 38 19.84 13.40 0.87
C ASP A 38 20.29 13.85 -0.53
N LEU A 39 20.11 12.99 -1.54
CA LEU A 39 20.47 13.29 -2.92
C LEU A 39 19.76 14.56 -3.44
N SER A 40 18.45 14.66 -3.24
CA SER A 40 17.66 15.81 -3.69
C SER A 40 18.16 17.12 -3.07
N PHE A 41 18.52 17.12 -1.78
CA PHE A 41 19.08 18.30 -1.11
C PHE A 41 20.47 18.66 -1.62
N LEU A 42 21.34 17.67 -1.83
CA LEU A 42 22.71 17.90 -2.27
C LEU A 42 22.80 18.27 -3.75
N LEU A 43 21.79 17.95 -4.55
CA LEU A 43 21.67 18.36 -5.96
C LEU A 43 21.02 19.73 -6.14
N ALA A 44 20.67 20.46 -5.10
CA ALA A 44 20.06 21.78 -5.20
C ALA A 44 21.02 22.88 -5.66
N ASP A 45 22.32 22.58 -5.80
CA ASP A 45 23.33 23.50 -6.30
C ASP A 45 23.43 23.47 -7.83
N GLU A 46 23.91 24.56 -8.43
CA GLU A 46 24.17 24.68 -9.88
C GLU A 46 25.43 23.93 -10.33
N GLU A 47 26.44 23.83 -9.45
CA GLU A 47 27.66 23.06 -9.67
C GLU A 47 27.70 21.89 -8.70
N VAL A 48 27.68 20.66 -9.21
CA VAL A 48 27.72 19.44 -8.41
C VAL A 48 28.89 18.57 -8.83
N GLU A 49 29.63 18.07 -7.84
CA GLU A 49 30.67 17.07 -8.02
C GLU A 49 30.14 15.71 -7.49
N LEU A 50 30.06 14.73 -8.37
CA LEU A 50 29.67 13.36 -8.04
C LEU A 50 30.92 12.49 -7.95
N THR A 51 31.10 11.76 -6.82
CA THR A 51 32.05 10.67 -6.74
C THR A 51 31.33 9.37 -7.05
N LEU A 52 31.78 8.69 -8.10
CA LEU A 52 31.22 7.45 -8.59
C LEU A 52 32.21 6.31 -8.43
N LEU A 53 31.70 5.09 -8.22
CA LEU A 53 32.44 3.84 -8.19
C LEU A 53 31.99 2.97 -9.36
N ASP A 54 32.92 2.56 -10.22
CA ASP A 54 32.62 1.65 -11.32
C ASP A 54 32.53 0.17 -10.85
N ALA A 55 32.10 -0.71 -11.75
CA ALA A 55 31.97 -2.14 -11.46
C ALA A 55 33.33 -2.84 -11.16
N ALA A 56 34.45 -2.22 -11.52
CA ALA A 56 35.80 -2.71 -11.21
C ALA A 56 36.33 -2.20 -9.87
N GLY A 57 35.60 -1.31 -9.20
CA GLY A 57 35.98 -0.72 -7.91
C GLY A 57 36.85 0.51 -8.03
N ASN A 58 36.92 1.16 -9.21
CA ASN A 58 37.68 2.40 -9.38
C ASN A 58 36.77 3.59 -9.11
N GLU A 59 37.26 4.55 -8.32
CA GLU A 59 36.57 5.81 -8.07
C GLU A 59 36.91 6.83 -9.16
N ARG A 60 35.89 7.62 -9.55
CA ARG A 60 36.05 8.78 -10.42
C ARG A 60 35.16 9.92 -9.99
N ASN A 61 35.62 11.14 -10.20
CA ASN A 61 34.82 12.34 -9.98
C ASN A 61 34.27 12.86 -11.30
N VAL A 62 33.01 13.31 -11.26
CA VAL A 62 32.31 13.91 -12.39
C VAL A 62 31.74 15.23 -11.94
N GLN A 63 32.10 16.31 -12.64
CA GLN A 63 31.53 17.62 -12.41
C GLN A 63 30.43 17.90 -13.41
N ILE A 64 29.29 18.40 -12.93
CA ILE A 64 28.12 18.73 -13.72
C ILE A 64 27.68 20.14 -13.35
N THR A 65 27.53 21.00 -14.36
CA THR A 65 26.87 22.31 -14.22
C THR A 65 25.43 22.17 -14.72
N LYS A 66 24.47 22.63 -13.93
CA LYS A 66 23.04 22.50 -14.20
C LYS A 66 22.22 23.71 -13.69
N ASN A 67 20.99 23.83 -14.10
CA ASN A 67 20.03 24.70 -13.42
C ASN A 67 19.60 24.06 -12.08
N ILE A 68 19.23 24.86 -11.10
CA ILE A 68 18.89 24.39 -9.73
C ILE A 68 17.89 23.22 -9.77
N ASP A 69 16.81 23.35 -10.54
CA ASP A 69 15.73 22.35 -10.63
C ASP A 69 15.95 21.31 -11.74
N GLU A 70 17.09 21.31 -12.43
CA GLU A 70 17.34 20.39 -13.53
C GLU A 70 17.73 19.01 -13.03
N ASP A 71 16.97 18.00 -13.48
CA ASP A 71 17.21 16.60 -13.14
C ASP A 71 18.46 16.06 -13.86
N LEU A 72 19.27 15.31 -13.15
CA LEU A 72 20.45 14.64 -13.73
C LEU A 72 20.05 13.48 -14.66
N GLY A 73 18.87 12.89 -14.50
CA GLY A 73 18.41 11.73 -15.24
C GLY A 73 19.00 10.42 -14.75
N LEU A 74 19.24 10.30 -13.43
CA LEU A 74 19.71 9.10 -12.76
C LEU A 74 18.52 8.37 -12.09
N GLU A 75 18.41 7.08 -12.32
CA GLU A 75 17.53 6.20 -11.57
C GLU A 75 18.37 5.22 -10.74
N PHE A 76 17.90 4.88 -9.55
CA PHE A 76 18.61 4.01 -8.63
C PHE A 76 17.84 2.72 -8.39
N GLU A 77 18.55 1.62 -8.08
CA GLU A 77 17.94 0.33 -7.76
C GLU A 77 17.06 0.40 -6.49
N SER A 78 17.40 1.30 -5.57
CA SER A 78 16.67 1.53 -4.32
C SER A 78 16.66 3.01 -3.97
N ALA A 79 15.59 3.50 -3.37
CA ALA A 79 15.52 4.84 -2.81
C ALA A 79 16.42 5.00 -1.56
N VAL A 80 16.82 3.90 -0.93
CA VAL A 80 17.65 3.85 0.27
C VAL A 80 18.97 3.18 -0.08
N PHE A 81 20.10 3.90 0.04
CA PHE A 81 21.44 3.46 -0.38
C PHE A 81 22.22 2.73 0.72
N ASP A 82 21.76 2.82 1.97
CA ASP A 82 22.26 2.01 3.07
C ASP A 82 21.33 0.80 3.28
N LYS A 83 20.90 0.51 4.48
CA LYS A 83 19.96 -0.57 4.76
C LYS A 83 18.63 0.00 5.21
N VAL A 84 17.54 -0.58 4.70
CA VAL A 84 16.20 -0.31 5.21
C VAL A 84 16.14 -0.65 6.69
N THR A 85 15.59 0.25 7.48
CA THR A 85 15.38 0.06 8.91
C THR A 85 14.32 -1.00 9.15
N THR A 86 14.70 -2.09 9.82
CA THR A 86 13.82 -3.25 10.01
C THR A 86 13.00 -3.11 11.28
N CYS A 87 11.72 -3.49 11.23
CA CYS A 87 10.83 -3.55 12.37
C CYS A 87 11.22 -4.68 13.35
N TYR A 88 11.40 -4.35 14.63
CA TYR A 88 11.71 -5.31 15.70
C TYR A 88 10.48 -5.70 16.53
N ASN A 89 9.30 -5.14 16.25
CA ASN A 89 8.07 -5.48 16.95
C ASN A 89 7.65 -6.92 16.67
N LYS A 90 6.87 -7.49 17.60
CA LYS A 90 6.26 -8.82 17.48
C LYS A 90 4.74 -8.68 17.64
N CYS A 91 4.15 -7.82 16.82
CA CYS A 91 2.73 -7.49 16.90
C CYS A 91 1.87 -8.75 16.81
N VAL A 92 0.85 -8.84 17.65
CA VAL A 92 -0.07 -10.00 17.66
C VAL A 92 -0.78 -10.22 16.33
N PHE A 93 -0.89 -9.18 15.52
CA PHE A 93 -1.56 -9.13 14.22
C PHE A 93 -0.60 -9.08 13.02
N CYS A 94 0.73 -9.15 13.22
CA CYS A 94 1.71 -8.97 12.13
C CYS A 94 1.44 -9.94 10.98
N PHE A 95 1.17 -9.40 9.78
CA PHE A 95 0.89 -10.24 8.61
C PHE A 95 2.15 -10.95 8.11
N VAL A 96 3.32 -10.32 8.22
CA VAL A 96 4.60 -10.92 7.83
C VAL A 96 4.92 -12.18 8.65
N ASP A 97 4.53 -12.22 9.94
CA ASP A 97 4.69 -13.40 10.79
C ASP A 97 3.77 -14.57 10.39
N GLN A 98 2.76 -14.30 9.57
CA GLN A 98 1.79 -15.28 9.08
C GLN A 98 2.14 -15.78 7.66
N MET A 99 3.23 -15.29 7.05
CA MET A 99 3.66 -15.70 5.71
C MET A 99 4.09 -17.17 5.69
N ILE A 100 3.84 -17.84 4.58
CA ILE A 100 4.27 -19.21 4.35
C ILE A 100 5.79 -19.24 4.22
N PRO A 101 6.51 -20.13 4.93
CA PRO A 101 7.96 -20.25 4.79
C PRO A 101 8.40 -20.69 3.39
N GLY A 102 9.54 -20.22 2.94
CA GLY A 102 10.18 -20.69 1.69
C GLY A 102 9.84 -19.89 0.44
N MET A 103 9.08 -18.81 0.55
CA MET A 103 8.78 -17.91 -0.57
C MET A 103 9.93 -16.90 -0.81
N ARG A 104 9.82 -16.10 -1.90
CA ARG A 104 10.81 -15.05 -2.21
C ARG A 104 11.05 -14.08 -1.06
N LYS A 105 12.29 -13.63 -0.93
CA LYS A 105 12.74 -12.82 0.23
C LYS A 105 11.95 -11.52 0.42
N GLY A 106 11.49 -10.90 -0.65
CA GLY A 106 10.71 -9.66 -0.60
C GLY A 106 9.43 -9.75 0.24
N LEU A 107 8.82 -10.93 0.35
CA LEU A 107 7.60 -11.14 1.15
C LEU A 107 7.84 -11.17 2.67
N TYR A 108 9.09 -11.21 3.12
CA TYR A 108 9.45 -11.24 4.54
C TYR A 108 10.09 -9.93 5.01
N VAL A 109 10.07 -8.90 4.18
CA VAL A 109 10.61 -7.58 4.55
C VAL A 109 9.71 -6.98 5.63
N ARG A 110 10.35 -6.61 6.75
CA ARG A 110 9.71 -5.92 7.87
C ARG A 110 10.17 -4.47 7.84
N ASP A 111 9.52 -3.68 7.04
CA ASP A 111 9.82 -2.27 6.92
C ASP A 111 9.33 -1.49 8.15
N ASP A 112 10.18 -0.59 8.66
CA ASP A 112 9.85 0.39 9.69
C ASP A 112 10.74 1.64 9.50
N ASP A 113 10.95 2.03 8.23
CA ASP A 113 11.88 3.08 7.83
C ASP A 113 11.13 4.38 7.51
N TYR A 114 11.42 5.44 8.27
CA TYR A 114 10.77 6.74 8.09
C TYR A 114 10.98 7.36 6.70
N ARG A 115 12.06 6.99 6.01
CA ARG A 115 12.32 7.44 4.63
C ARG A 115 11.32 6.85 3.66
N LEU A 116 11.02 5.55 3.79
CA LEU A 116 10.00 4.88 2.99
C LEU A 116 8.59 5.34 3.36
N SER A 117 8.39 5.73 4.62
CA SER A 117 7.14 6.39 5.03
C SER A 117 6.93 7.69 4.28
N PHE A 118 7.93 8.57 4.25
CA PHE A 118 7.86 9.86 3.55
C PHE A 118 7.74 9.70 2.03
N LEU A 119 8.51 8.77 1.44
CA LEU A 119 8.58 8.61 -0.02
C LEU A 119 7.40 7.84 -0.62
N TYR A 120 6.89 6.85 0.09
CA TYR A 120 5.94 5.87 -0.45
C TYR A 120 4.69 5.64 0.41
N GLY A 121 4.56 6.35 1.53
CA GLY A 121 3.41 6.17 2.42
C GLY A 121 3.44 4.90 3.28
N ASN A 122 4.60 4.26 3.43
CA ASN A 122 4.74 3.09 4.28
C ASN A 122 4.48 3.45 5.74
N PHE A 123 3.70 2.62 6.45
CA PHE A 123 3.38 2.87 7.85
C PHE A 123 4.50 2.45 8.78
N ILE A 124 5.03 3.39 9.57
CA ILE A 124 6.07 3.17 10.56
C ILE A 124 5.51 3.16 11.98
N THR A 125 6.21 2.48 12.87
CA THR A 125 5.75 2.32 14.25
C THR A 125 6.29 3.36 15.22
N LEU A 126 7.29 4.12 14.86
CA LEU A 126 8.08 5.04 15.71
C LEU A 126 8.77 4.34 16.89
N THR A 127 8.80 2.99 16.95
CA THR A 127 9.35 2.27 18.11
C THR A 127 10.86 2.06 18.04
N ASN A 128 11.45 2.06 16.86
CA ASN A 128 12.86 1.81 16.61
C ASN A 128 13.65 3.06 16.20
N MET A 129 13.00 4.22 16.16
CA MET A 129 13.64 5.50 15.81
C MET A 129 14.44 6.06 16.98
N LYS A 130 15.61 6.59 16.65
CA LYS A 130 16.51 7.29 17.56
C LYS A 130 16.31 8.81 17.47
N ASP A 131 16.89 9.54 18.41
CA ASP A 131 16.84 11.00 18.41
C ASP A 131 17.39 11.60 17.11
N GLU A 132 18.47 11.02 16.57
CA GLU A 132 19.08 11.44 15.30
C GLU A 132 18.12 11.32 14.10
N ASP A 133 17.22 10.34 14.11
CA ASP A 133 16.21 10.16 13.06
C ASP A 133 15.14 11.26 13.15
N PHE A 134 14.68 11.59 14.37
CA PHE A 134 13.76 12.71 14.59
C PHE A 134 14.40 14.04 14.20
N ASP A 135 15.65 14.28 14.60
CA ASP A 135 16.37 15.52 14.24
C ASP A 135 16.51 15.66 12.73
N ARG A 136 16.74 14.55 12.02
CA ARG A 136 16.78 14.57 10.56
C ARG A 136 15.42 14.86 9.94
N ILE A 137 14.36 14.18 10.36
CA ILE A 137 12.98 14.43 9.89
C ILE A 137 12.62 15.91 10.05
N ILE A 138 12.91 16.47 11.21
CA ILE A 138 12.64 17.86 11.54
C ILE A 138 13.47 18.80 10.64
N LYS A 139 14.76 18.55 10.53
CA LYS A 139 15.69 19.37 9.74
C LYS A 139 15.33 19.39 8.25
N THR A 140 14.93 18.25 7.71
CA THR A 140 14.59 18.11 6.29
C THR A 140 13.09 18.25 6.00
N HIS A 141 12.29 18.51 7.05
CA HIS A 141 10.84 18.70 6.97
C HIS A 141 10.12 17.56 6.21
N MET A 142 10.44 16.31 6.58
CA MET A 142 9.78 15.13 5.98
C MET A 142 8.35 15.01 6.47
N SER A 143 7.41 15.55 5.71
CA SER A 143 5.97 15.61 6.03
C SER A 143 5.15 15.41 4.75
N PRO A 144 4.02 14.66 4.78
CA PRO A 144 3.55 13.88 5.94
C PRO A 144 4.32 12.59 6.17
N LEU A 145 4.18 12.02 7.38
CA LEU A 145 4.58 10.65 7.68
C LEU A 145 3.36 9.77 7.89
N TYR A 146 3.51 8.46 7.72
CA TYR A 146 2.45 7.46 7.90
C TYR A 146 2.78 6.62 9.14
N VAL A 147 1.91 6.66 10.17
CA VAL A 147 2.20 6.11 11.48
C VAL A 147 1.21 5.02 11.89
N SER A 148 1.73 3.83 12.18
CA SER A 148 1.01 2.72 12.80
C SER A 148 0.76 3.03 14.28
N VAL A 149 -0.47 3.43 14.62
CA VAL A 149 -0.88 3.80 15.97
C VAL A 149 -1.39 2.60 16.75
N HIS A 150 -2.39 1.92 16.24
CA HIS A 150 -3.14 0.79 16.78
C HIS A 150 -3.92 1.11 18.07
N ALA A 151 -3.33 1.81 19.04
CA ALA A 151 -3.97 2.38 20.22
C ALA A 151 -3.15 3.56 20.77
N THR A 152 -3.81 4.58 21.33
CA THR A 152 -3.17 5.66 22.08
C THR A 152 -2.95 5.27 23.54
N ASP A 153 -3.71 4.30 24.05
CA ASP A 153 -3.45 3.70 25.36
C ASP A 153 -2.08 2.98 25.35
N PRO A 154 -1.11 3.42 26.19
CA PRO A 154 0.25 2.89 26.17
C PRO A 154 0.34 1.41 26.56
N GLU A 155 -0.50 0.94 27.47
CA GLU A 155 -0.49 -0.45 27.93
C GLU A 155 -1.04 -1.36 26.83
N VAL A 156 -2.16 -0.99 26.22
CA VAL A 156 -2.76 -1.73 25.11
C VAL A 156 -1.79 -1.79 23.93
N ARG A 157 -1.18 -0.65 23.57
CA ARG A 157 -0.22 -0.60 22.47
C ARG A 157 1.01 -1.48 22.72
N CYS A 158 1.59 -1.43 23.92
CA CYS A 158 2.69 -2.29 24.32
C CYS A 158 2.32 -3.78 24.24
N ALA A 159 1.14 -4.15 24.72
CA ALA A 159 0.65 -5.52 24.67
C ALA A 159 0.43 -6.02 23.24
N MET A 160 -0.18 -5.20 22.37
CA MET A 160 -0.43 -5.55 20.97
C MET A 160 0.86 -5.68 20.16
N MET A 161 1.82 -4.78 20.37
CA MET A 161 3.08 -4.76 19.60
C MET A 161 4.16 -5.64 20.24
N LYS A 162 3.93 -6.16 21.43
CA LYS A 162 4.92 -6.89 22.25
C LYS A 162 6.25 -6.14 22.37
N ASN A 163 6.16 -4.83 22.56
CA ASN A 163 7.29 -3.94 22.66
C ASN A 163 7.03 -2.89 23.77
N ARG A 164 7.88 -2.85 24.79
CA ARG A 164 7.76 -1.92 25.92
C ARG A 164 7.90 -0.44 25.53
N PHE A 165 8.61 -0.15 24.44
CA PHE A 165 8.81 1.22 23.93
C PHE A 165 7.61 1.72 23.09
N ALA A 166 6.65 0.85 22.79
CA ALA A 166 5.47 1.22 22.01
C ALA A 166 4.57 2.23 22.74
N GLY A 167 4.62 2.27 24.06
CA GLY A 167 3.86 3.22 24.87
C GLY A 167 4.27 4.68 24.76
N GLU A 168 5.44 4.98 24.20
CA GLU A 168 5.97 6.35 24.02
C GLU A 168 5.38 7.10 22.81
N LEU A 169 4.33 6.56 22.19
CA LEU A 169 3.79 7.07 20.93
C LEU A 169 3.41 8.56 21.02
N MET A 170 2.66 8.95 22.04
CA MET A 170 2.10 10.30 22.12
C MET A 170 3.19 11.35 22.29
N ASP A 171 4.24 11.06 23.05
CA ASP A 171 5.39 11.96 23.22
C ASP A 171 6.16 12.13 21.89
N LYS A 172 6.32 11.04 21.14
CA LYS A 172 6.97 11.06 19.83
C LYS A 172 6.16 11.84 18.79
N LEU A 173 4.85 11.67 18.76
CA LEU A 173 3.96 12.45 17.90
C LEU A 173 4.01 13.94 18.27
N GLN A 174 3.97 14.27 19.56
CA GLN A 174 4.07 15.65 20.03
C GLN A 174 5.36 16.32 19.54
N ARG A 175 6.51 15.62 19.61
CA ARG A 175 7.81 16.12 19.10
C ARG A 175 7.75 16.43 17.61
N LEU A 176 7.11 15.59 16.80
CA LEU A 176 6.92 15.83 15.36
C LEU A 176 6.01 17.04 15.10
N PHE A 177 4.92 17.17 15.85
CA PHE A 177 3.94 18.24 15.69
C PHE A 177 4.49 19.61 16.08
N GLU A 178 5.33 19.70 17.13
CA GLU A 178 6.03 20.92 17.51
C GLU A 178 6.97 21.44 16.40
N ALA A 179 7.43 20.56 15.51
CA ALA A 179 8.22 20.90 14.34
C ALA A 179 7.39 21.09 13.05
N GLY A 180 6.05 21.04 13.14
CA GLY A 180 5.15 21.24 12.01
C GLY A 180 5.07 20.01 11.07
N ILE A 181 5.51 18.84 11.51
CA ILE A 181 5.35 17.59 10.74
C ILE A 181 3.94 17.07 10.95
N THR A 182 3.25 16.69 9.87
CA THR A 182 1.92 16.09 9.91
C THR A 182 1.99 14.58 9.72
N VAL A 183 0.92 13.86 10.12
CA VAL A 183 0.88 12.40 10.00
C VAL A 183 -0.47 11.90 9.53
N HIS A 184 -0.42 10.83 8.72
CA HIS A 184 -1.54 9.92 8.51
C HIS A 184 -1.42 8.74 9.47
N THR A 185 -2.53 8.30 10.08
CA THR A 185 -2.47 7.25 11.10
C THR A 185 -3.26 6.01 10.68
N GLN A 186 -2.79 4.84 11.15
CA GLN A 186 -3.43 3.55 10.89
C GLN A 186 -3.65 2.78 12.18
N ILE A 187 -4.84 2.19 12.29
CA ILE A 187 -5.24 1.24 13.33
C ILE A 187 -5.57 -0.10 12.66
N VAL A 188 -4.76 -1.14 12.89
CA VAL A 188 -5.18 -2.52 12.64
C VAL A 188 -6.06 -2.91 13.81
N CYS A 189 -7.38 -2.97 13.58
CA CYS A 189 -8.37 -3.22 14.61
C CYS A 189 -8.52 -4.73 14.84
N CYS A 190 -8.32 -5.16 16.09
CA CYS A 190 -8.33 -6.55 16.51
C CYS A 190 -9.42 -6.75 17.56
N PRO A 191 -10.44 -7.60 17.30
CA PRO A 191 -11.51 -7.86 18.27
C PRO A 191 -10.98 -8.29 19.62
N GLY A 192 -11.43 -7.59 20.69
CA GLY A 192 -11.05 -7.85 22.07
C GLY A 192 -9.69 -7.28 22.49
N TYR A 193 -9.01 -6.52 21.62
CA TYR A 193 -7.74 -5.84 21.93
C TYR A 193 -7.91 -4.32 21.90
N ASN A 194 -8.18 -3.76 20.73
CA ASN A 194 -8.23 -2.31 20.51
C ASN A 194 -9.51 -1.84 19.83
N ASP A 195 -10.56 -2.65 19.86
CA ASP A 195 -11.94 -2.30 19.50
C ASP A 195 -12.68 -1.60 20.66
N GLY A 196 -13.98 -1.40 20.52
CA GLY A 196 -14.86 -0.85 21.55
C GLY A 196 -14.35 0.46 22.17
N ASP A 197 -14.20 0.50 23.49
CA ASP A 197 -13.82 1.71 24.22
C ASP A 197 -12.36 2.14 23.96
N VAL A 198 -11.47 1.19 23.65
CA VAL A 198 -10.10 1.51 23.25
C VAL A 198 -10.07 2.26 21.92
N LEU A 199 -10.88 1.82 20.93
CA LEU A 199 -10.99 2.51 19.64
C LEU A 199 -11.61 3.90 19.81
N LYS A 200 -12.63 4.04 20.65
CA LYS A 200 -13.23 5.36 20.98
C LYS A 200 -12.22 6.32 21.60
N ARG A 201 -11.42 5.84 22.55
CA ARG A 201 -10.36 6.64 23.17
C ARG A 201 -9.31 7.03 22.12
N THR A 202 -8.85 6.08 21.32
CA THR A 202 -7.86 6.34 20.26
C THR A 202 -8.37 7.39 19.26
N TYR A 203 -9.64 7.30 18.84
CA TYR A 203 -10.26 8.32 18.01
C TYR A 203 -10.27 9.70 18.68
N ALA A 204 -10.71 9.78 19.93
CA ALA A 204 -10.79 11.05 20.65
C ALA A 204 -9.42 11.71 20.80
N ASP A 205 -8.39 10.94 21.17
CA ASP A 205 -7.02 11.42 21.32
C ASP A 205 -6.45 11.92 19.98
N LEU A 206 -6.57 11.13 18.91
CA LEU A 206 -6.05 11.53 17.60
C LEU A 206 -6.84 12.70 16.99
N ARG A 207 -8.16 12.71 17.18
CA ARG A 207 -9.01 13.80 16.73
C ARG A 207 -8.65 15.14 17.39
N ALA A 208 -8.26 15.13 18.67
CA ALA A 208 -7.82 16.32 19.39
C ALA A 208 -6.48 16.87 18.87
N LEU A 209 -5.70 16.07 18.15
CA LEU A 209 -4.42 16.46 17.56
C LEU A 209 -4.54 16.99 16.11
N ALA A 210 -5.75 17.07 15.56
CA ALA A 210 -5.96 17.70 14.27
C ALA A 210 -5.63 19.21 14.36
N PRO A 211 -4.99 19.83 13.30
CA PRO A 211 -4.76 19.29 11.98
C PRO A 211 -3.47 18.47 11.82
N ASN A 212 -2.60 18.37 12.83
CA ASN A 212 -1.32 17.65 12.71
C ASN A 212 -1.52 16.16 12.43
N VAL A 213 -2.54 15.53 13.01
CA VAL A 213 -3.06 14.26 12.52
C VAL A 213 -4.03 14.57 11.38
N GLU A 214 -3.65 14.21 10.17
CA GLU A 214 -4.45 14.50 8.98
C GLU A 214 -5.60 13.52 8.80
N THR A 215 -5.34 12.23 8.99
CA THR A 215 -6.32 11.15 8.82
C THR A 215 -6.09 10.01 9.79
N MET A 216 -7.17 9.28 10.08
CA MET A 216 -7.16 8.06 10.87
C MET A 216 -7.78 6.93 10.04
N ALA A 217 -6.98 5.94 9.62
CA ALA A 217 -7.45 4.72 9.00
C ALA A 217 -7.73 3.64 10.04
N VAL A 218 -8.83 2.93 9.89
CA VAL A 218 -9.17 1.76 10.70
C VAL A 218 -9.42 0.58 9.77
N VAL A 219 -8.54 -0.43 9.82
CA VAL A 219 -8.64 -1.61 8.98
C VAL A 219 -8.83 -2.86 9.86
N PRO A 220 -9.62 -3.85 9.46
CA PRO A 220 -9.77 -5.07 10.23
C PRO A 220 -8.50 -5.91 10.18
N VAL A 221 -8.25 -6.69 11.21
CA VAL A 221 -7.12 -7.62 11.24
C VAL A 221 -7.29 -8.71 10.17
N GLY A 222 -6.24 -8.92 9.36
CA GLY A 222 -6.14 -10.03 8.43
C GLY A 222 -5.51 -11.26 9.08
N LEU A 223 -6.10 -12.43 8.91
CA LEU A 223 -5.64 -13.69 9.48
C LEU A 223 -5.44 -14.74 8.39
N THR A 224 -4.28 -15.40 8.38
CA THR A 224 -4.00 -16.55 7.50
C THR A 224 -4.11 -17.86 8.25
N LYS A 225 -4.12 -18.98 7.52
CA LYS A 225 -4.08 -20.32 8.12
C LYS A 225 -2.75 -20.64 8.81
N ASN A 226 -1.67 -19.87 8.55
CA ASN A 226 -0.32 -20.14 9.05
C ASN A 226 -0.03 -19.51 10.42
N ARG A 227 -1.01 -19.40 11.28
CA ARG A 227 -0.85 -18.73 12.57
C ARG A 227 -0.99 -19.59 13.81
N ALA A 228 -0.93 -20.90 13.68
CA ALA A 228 -1.11 -21.83 14.81
C ALA A 228 -0.10 -21.62 15.96
N HIS A 229 1.08 -21.07 15.64
CA HIS A 229 2.16 -20.77 16.60
C HIS A 229 2.13 -19.32 17.11
N LEU A 230 1.20 -18.49 16.63
CA LEU A 230 1.08 -17.07 16.99
C LEU A 230 -0.01 -16.86 18.05
N THR A 231 -0.05 -15.65 18.61
CA THR A 231 -1.09 -15.24 19.56
C THR A 231 -2.48 -15.46 18.95
N PRO A 232 -3.39 -16.15 19.63
CA PRO A 232 -4.75 -16.37 19.12
C PRO A 232 -5.47 -15.04 18.86
N LEU A 233 -6.00 -14.90 17.66
CA LEU A 233 -6.87 -13.80 17.24
C LEU A 233 -8.07 -14.39 16.49
N ARG A 234 -9.14 -13.63 16.41
CA ARG A 234 -10.31 -13.92 15.60
C ARG A 234 -10.63 -12.75 14.66
N LEU A 235 -11.37 -13.00 13.63
CA LEU A 235 -11.96 -11.97 12.79
C LEU A 235 -13.18 -11.32 13.47
N PHE A 236 -13.58 -10.17 12.97
CA PHE A 236 -14.86 -9.55 13.30
C PHE A 236 -16.03 -10.41 12.81
N THR A 237 -17.13 -10.43 13.56
CA THR A 237 -18.41 -10.90 13.03
C THR A 237 -19.10 -9.81 12.20
N PRO A 238 -20.08 -10.16 11.36
CA PRO A 238 -20.86 -9.16 10.64
C PRO A 238 -21.56 -8.15 11.55
N GLU A 239 -22.01 -8.58 12.72
CA GLU A 239 -22.66 -7.74 13.73
C GLU A 239 -21.68 -6.72 14.31
N GLU A 240 -20.50 -7.15 14.74
CA GLU A 240 -19.43 -6.29 15.25
C GLU A 240 -18.96 -5.30 14.16
N ALA A 241 -18.87 -5.74 12.92
CA ALA A 241 -18.54 -4.85 11.80
C ALA A 241 -19.60 -3.76 11.60
N ARG A 242 -20.91 -4.10 11.71
CA ARG A 242 -21.99 -3.10 11.65
C ARG A 242 -21.91 -2.06 12.77
N GLU A 243 -21.58 -2.49 13.99
CA GLU A 243 -21.38 -1.59 15.11
C GLU A 243 -20.23 -0.60 14.84
N ILE A 244 -19.09 -1.08 14.32
CA ILE A 244 -17.95 -0.23 13.96
C ILE A 244 -18.32 0.73 12.83
N VAL A 245 -18.97 0.25 11.75
CA VAL A 245 -19.39 1.09 10.63
C VAL A 245 -20.33 2.18 11.10
N THR A 246 -21.31 1.85 11.94
CA THR A 246 -22.26 2.82 12.49
C THR A 246 -21.55 3.88 13.34
N MET A 247 -20.72 3.45 14.27
CA MET A 247 -19.94 4.32 15.16
C MET A 247 -19.04 5.28 14.36
N VAL A 248 -18.29 4.76 13.40
CA VAL A 248 -17.36 5.58 12.61
C VAL A 248 -18.14 6.53 11.68
N THR A 249 -19.26 6.11 11.11
CA THR A 249 -20.13 7.00 10.32
C THR A 249 -20.61 8.21 11.15
N ASP A 250 -20.91 8.02 12.43
CA ASP A 250 -21.30 9.14 13.28
C ASP A 250 -20.11 10.06 13.58
N TRP A 251 -18.93 9.51 13.82
CA TRP A 251 -17.69 10.30 13.95
C TRP A 251 -17.37 11.11 12.70
N GLN A 252 -17.54 10.52 11.52
CA GLN A 252 -17.35 11.23 10.24
C GLN A 252 -18.29 12.43 10.11
N LYS A 253 -19.58 12.27 10.47
CA LYS A 253 -20.55 13.39 10.45
C LYS A 253 -20.10 14.53 11.39
N GLU A 254 -19.65 14.21 12.61
CA GLU A 254 -19.14 15.20 13.56
C GLU A 254 -17.87 15.89 13.04
N CYS A 255 -16.95 15.13 12.45
CA CYS A 255 -15.72 15.67 11.86
C CYS A 255 -16.01 16.57 10.67
N ARG A 256 -16.93 16.21 9.79
CA ARG A 256 -17.32 17.05 8.65
C ARG A 256 -17.92 18.37 9.10
N GLN A 257 -18.70 18.39 10.19
CA GLN A 257 -19.24 19.63 10.75
C GLN A 257 -18.18 20.52 11.37
N SER A 258 -17.16 19.96 11.98
CA SER A 258 -16.18 20.68 12.79
C SER A 258 -14.83 20.88 12.10
N LEU A 259 -14.41 20.00 11.18
CA LEU A 259 -13.15 20.05 10.45
C LEU A 259 -13.32 20.25 8.93
N GLY A 260 -14.55 20.11 8.42
CA GLY A 260 -14.81 20.16 6.97
C GLY A 260 -14.39 18.89 6.20
N LYS A 261 -13.93 17.83 6.88
CA LYS A 261 -13.52 16.55 6.30
C LYS A 261 -13.91 15.38 7.20
N SER A 262 -13.94 14.17 6.65
CA SER A 262 -14.35 12.95 7.38
C SER A 262 -13.36 12.52 8.45
N PHE A 263 -12.06 12.80 8.25
CA PHE A 263 -10.96 12.54 9.19
C PHE A 263 -10.67 11.05 9.45
N VAL A 264 -11.70 10.25 9.80
CA VAL A 264 -11.58 8.81 10.07
C VAL A 264 -12.20 8.00 8.96
N TYR A 265 -11.49 6.96 8.50
CA TYR A 265 -11.91 6.12 7.37
C TYR A 265 -11.78 4.65 7.71
N LEU A 266 -12.76 3.85 7.28
CA LEU A 266 -12.74 2.39 7.43
C LEU A 266 -12.25 1.73 6.14
N GLY A 267 -11.51 0.65 6.31
CA GLY A 267 -11.24 -0.28 5.21
C GLY A 267 -12.53 -0.82 4.60
N ASP A 268 -12.57 -0.95 3.28
CA ASP A 268 -13.74 -1.41 2.52
C ASP A 268 -14.29 -2.74 3.06
N GLU A 269 -13.40 -3.58 3.60
CA GLU A 269 -13.76 -4.87 4.16
C GLU A 269 -14.75 -4.77 5.32
N PHE A 270 -14.73 -3.70 6.13
CA PHE A 270 -15.73 -3.50 7.18
C PHE A 270 -17.14 -3.35 6.61
N TYR A 271 -17.31 -2.57 5.54
CA TYR A 271 -18.61 -2.40 4.88
C TYR A 271 -19.09 -3.69 4.22
N ILE A 272 -18.16 -4.41 3.53
CA ILE A 272 -18.46 -5.67 2.86
C ILE A 272 -18.84 -6.76 3.87
N LEU A 273 -18.14 -6.84 5.01
CA LEU A 273 -18.43 -7.77 6.10
C LEU A 273 -19.75 -7.44 6.79
N ALA A 274 -20.00 -6.17 7.05
CA ALA A 274 -21.25 -5.68 7.64
C ALA A 274 -22.48 -5.87 6.73
N GLY A 275 -22.28 -6.09 5.43
CA GLY A 275 -23.34 -6.06 4.43
C GLY A 275 -23.98 -4.67 4.31
N MET A 276 -23.19 -3.62 4.51
CA MET A 276 -23.60 -2.22 4.42
C MET A 276 -23.06 -1.58 3.13
N PRO A 277 -23.78 -0.57 2.58
CA PRO A 277 -23.31 0.11 1.38
C PRO A 277 -21.99 0.87 1.65
N LEU A 278 -21.13 0.92 0.65
CA LEU A 278 -19.93 1.75 0.66
C LEU A 278 -20.34 3.24 0.68
N PRO A 279 -19.62 4.10 1.40
CA PRO A 279 -19.84 5.55 1.34
C PRO A 279 -19.70 6.09 -0.08
N GLU A 280 -20.35 7.22 -0.36
CA GLU A 280 -20.15 7.95 -1.62
C GLU A 280 -18.74 8.58 -1.66
N ALA A 281 -18.22 8.84 -2.88
CA ALA A 281 -16.85 9.31 -3.10
C ALA A 281 -16.47 10.55 -2.27
N GLU A 282 -17.42 11.46 -2.06
CA GLU A 282 -17.23 12.68 -1.26
C GLU A 282 -16.85 12.42 0.21
N TRP A 283 -17.19 11.24 0.76
CA TRP A 283 -16.88 10.87 2.15
C TRP A 283 -15.44 10.39 2.33
N TYR A 284 -14.73 10.14 1.23
CA TYR A 284 -13.33 9.74 1.25
C TYR A 284 -12.35 10.94 1.12
N ASP A 285 -12.85 12.17 0.96
CA ASP A 285 -12.06 13.42 0.91
C ASP A 285 -10.85 13.34 -0.04
N GLY A 286 -11.03 12.76 -1.23
CA GLY A 286 -9.98 12.58 -2.23
C GLY A 286 -9.13 11.30 -2.05
N PHE A 287 -9.61 10.35 -1.27
CA PHE A 287 -9.00 9.02 -1.10
C PHE A 287 -7.56 9.03 -0.55
N PRO A 288 -7.28 9.68 0.58
CA PRO A 288 -5.92 9.87 1.09
C PRO A 288 -5.24 8.58 1.59
N GLN A 289 -5.98 7.46 1.64
CA GLN A 289 -5.48 6.19 2.19
C GLN A 289 -5.87 4.96 1.34
N LEU A 290 -5.87 5.08 0.02
CA LEU A 290 -6.16 3.97 -0.92
C LEU A 290 -5.28 2.74 -0.67
N GLU A 291 -4.00 2.94 -0.39
CA GLU A 291 -3.00 1.91 -0.10
C GLU A 291 -3.40 1.01 1.09
N ASN A 292 -4.24 1.52 1.99
CA ASN A 292 -4.80 0.76 3.11
C ASN A 292 -6.07 -0.03 2.79
N GLY A 293 -6.48 -0.12 1.53
CA GLY A 293 -7.74 -0.74 1.15
C GLY A 293 -8.96 0.08 1.57
N ILE A 294 -8.81 1.41 1.61
CA ILE A 294 -9.86 2.37 1.97
C ILE A 294 -10.34 3.10 0.73
N GLY A 295 -11.56 2.84 0.32
CA GLY A 295 -12.17 3.47 -0.84
C GLY A 295 -11.77 2.87 -2.19
N LEU A 296 -10.99 1.79 -2.23
CA LEU A 296 -10.64 1.09 -3.48
C LEU A 296 -11.88 0.64 -4.24
N SER A 297 -12.85 0.08 -3.51
CA SER A 297 -14.11 -0.36 -4.13
C SER A 297 -14.93 0.82 -4.65
N ARG A 298 -14.99 1.94 -3.90
CA ARG A 298 -15.68 3.14 -4.37
C ARG A 298 -14.99 3.74 -5.58
N ASN A 299 -13.66 3.89 -5.56
CA ASN A 299 -12.90 4.39 -6.70
C ASN A 299 -13.15 3.54 -7.96
N PHE A 300 -13.16 2.20 -7.81
CA PHE A 300 -13.50 1.28 -8.90
C PHE A 300 -14.92 1.53 -9.44
N LEU A 301 -15.92 1.75 -8.57
CA LEU A 301 -17.28 2.05 -8.97
C LEU A 301 -17.39 3.37 -9.75
N GLU A 302 -16.69 4.42 -9.33
CA GLU A 302 -16.64 5.70 -10.03
C GLU A 302 -16.03 5.55 -11.43
N GLU A 303 -14.88 4.86 -11.53
CA GLU A 303 -14.25 4.57 -12.83
C GLU A 303 -15.13 3.72 -13.74
N TRP A 304 -15.84 2.73 -13.18
CA TRP A 304 -16.79 1.90 -13.92
C TRP A 304 -17.96 2.73 -14.47
N GLN A 305 -18.51 3.61 -13.64
CA GLN A 305 -19.59 4.51 -14.07
C GLN A 305 -19.13 5.48 -15.16
N GLU A 306 -17.90 6.00 -15.04
CA GLU A 306 -17.32 6.87 -16.06
C GLU A 306 -17.15 6.14 -17.40
N ALA A 307 -16.60 4.92 -17.36
CA ALA A 307 -16.46 4.07 -18.55
C ALA A 307 -17.82 3.74 -19.18
N GLY A 308 -18.85 3.54 -18.35
CA GLY A 308 -20.22 3.23 -18.75
C GLY A 308 -21.00 4.38 -19.38
N LYS A 309 -20.46 5.61 -19.40
CA LYS A 309 -21.06 6.74 -20.16
C LYS A 309 -21.04 6.49 -21.67
N ILE A 310 -20.11 5.65 -22.14
CA ILE A 310 -20.10 5.17 -23.52
C ILE A 310 -20.93 3.88 -23.54
N ALA A 311 -21.95 3.82 -24.39
CA ALA A 311 -22.79 2.63 -24.48
C ALA A 311 -21.94 1.39 -24.81
N PRO A 312 -22.12 0.28 -24.09
CA PRO A 312 -21.34 -0.92 -24.33
C PRO A 312 -21.65 -1.50 -25.71
N VAL A 313 -20.61 -2.04 -26.36
CA VAL A 313 -20.72 -2.74 -27.64
C VAL A 313 -20.74 -4.24 -27.35
N GLU A 314 -21.55 -4.99 -28.08
CA GLU A 314 -21.55 -6.45 -28.02
C GLU A 314 -20.20 -6.98 -28.47
N GLY A 315 -19.52 -7.75 -27.61
CA GLY A 315 -18.27 -8.42 -27.91
C GLY A 315 -18.50 -9.76 -28.61
N SER A 316 -17.41 -10.42 -28.95
CA SER A 316 -17.43 -11.72 -29.62
C SER A 316 -17.11 -12.92 -28.72
N THR A 317 -16.56 -12.69 -27.53
CA THR A 317 -16.02 -13.74 -26.66
C THR A 317 -16.44 -13.52 -25.20
N ASN A 318 -17.06 -14.55 -24.61
CA ASN A 318 -17.35 -14.52 -23.18
C ASN A 318 -16.10 -14.79 -22.36
N SER A 319 -15.85 -13.98 -21.35
CA SER A 319 -14.65 -14.09 -20.49
C SER A 319 -15.02 -14.45 -19.07
N VAL A 320 -14.10 -15.10 -18.38
CA VAL A 320 -14.13 -15.35 -16.93
C VAL A 320 -13.24 -14.33 -16.24
N ILE A 321 -13.76 -13.71 -15.17
CA ILE A 321 -13.04 -12.70 -14.35
C ILE A 321 -12.84 -13.28 -12.96
N PRO A 322 -11.66 -13.84 -12.63
CA PRO A 322 -11.36 -14.37 -11.30
C PRO A 322 -11.07 -13.22 -10.33
N VAL A 323 -11.78 -13.18 -9.21
CA VAL A 323 -11.60 -12.17 -8.16
C VAL A 323 -11.72 -12.80 -6.76
N GLY A 324 -11.19 -12.15 -5.75
CA GLY A 324 -11.39 -12.55 -4.36
C GLY A 324 -12.86 -12.43 -3.93
N THR A 325 -13.23 -13.18 -2.91
CA THR A 325 -14.63 -13.26 -2.45
C THR A 325 -15.19 -11.91 -1.97
N SER A 326 -14.36 -10.99 -1.49
CA SER A 326 -14.77 -9.63 -1.15
C SER A 326 -15.10 -8.80 -2.40
N ALA A 327 -14.22 -8.79 -3.39
CA ALA A 327 -14.45 -8.08 -4.64
C ALA A 327 -15.64 -8.65 -5.44
N TYR A 328 -15.86 -9.96 -5.35
CA TYR A 328 -17.02 -10.61 -5.98
C TYR A 328 -18.34 -9.95 -5.57
N LYS A 329 -18.52 -9.65 -4.27
CA LYS A 329 -19.75 -9.02 -3.77
C LYS A 329 -20.00 -7.62 -4.33
N VAL A 330 -18.92 -6.89 -4.61
CA VAL A 330 -18.99 -5.53 -5.16
C VAL A 330 -19.19 -5.55 -6.68
N LEU A 331 -18.52 -6.45 -7.38
CA LEU A 331 -18.48 -6.46 -8.84
C LEU A 331 -19.60 -7.25 -9.50
N GLN A 332 -20.20 -8.22 -8.79
CA GLN A 332 -21.25 -9.07 -9.35
C GLN A 332 -22.41 -8.26 -9.98
N PRO A 333 -23.01 -7.25 -9.30
CA PRO A 333 -24.08 -6.48 -9.89
C PRO A 333 -23.67 -5.74 -11.17
N LEU A 334 -22.42 -5.30 -11.26
CA LEU A 334 -21.87 -4.57 -12.41
C LEU A 334 -21.76 -5.47 -13.64
N ILE A 335 -21.24 -6.69 -13.45
CA ILE A 335 -21.11 -7.67 -14.55
C ILE A 335 -22.47 -8.19 -14.99
N GLU A 336 -23.41 -8.41 -14.07
CA GLU A 336 -24.79 -8.81 -14.40
C GLU A 336 -25.50 -7.71 -15.20
N GLU A 337 -25.37 -6.44 -14.82
CA GLU A 337 -25.90 -5.31 -15.54
C GLU A 337 -25.29 -5.17 -16.94
N PHE A 338 -23.95 -5.31 -17.05
CA PHE A 338 -23.24 -5.28 -18.32
C PHE A 338 -23.74 -6.38 -19.25
N ASN A 339 -23.83 -7.63 -18.77
CA ASN A 339 -24.36 -8.76 -19.52
C ASN A 339 -25.81 -8.51 -20.00
N ALA A 340 -26.66 -7.98 -19.12
CA ALA A 340 -28.04 -7.68 -19.48
C ALA A 340 -28.17 -6.60 -20.59
N LYS A 341 -27.25 -5.62 -20.61
CA LYS A 341 -27.22 -4.57 -21.62
C LYS A 341 -26.67 -5.03 -22.97
N THR A 342 -25.73 -5.98 -22.96
CA THR A 342 -24.99 -6.40 -24.18
C THR A 342 -25.48 -7.72 -24.74
N GLY A 343 -26.20 -8.54 -23.97
CA GLY A 343 -26.52 -9.93 -24.33
C GLY A 343 -25.36 -10.91 -24.12
N MET A 344 -24.19 -10.43 -23.64
CA MET A 344 -23.02 -11.26 -23.30
C MET A 344 -23.26 -12.10 -22.06
N GLN A 345 -22.37 -13.06 -21.80
CA GLN A 345 -22.43 -13.97 -20.65
C GLN A 345 -21.06 -14.09 -19.98
N HIS A 346 -20.42 -12.95 -19.68
CA HIS A 346 -19.21 -12.94 -18.89
C HIS A 346 -19.48 -13.48 -17.47
N LYS A 347 -18.51 -14.21 -16.92
CA LYS A 347 -18.63 -14.80 -15.60
C LYS A 347 -17.67 -14.14 -14.63
N LEU A 348 -18.20 -13.48 -13.63
CA LEU A 348 -17.40 -13.15 -12.46
C LEU A 348 -17.25 -14.42 -11.61
N LEU A 349 -16.04 -14.74 -11.17
CA LEU A 349 -15.74 -15.96 -10.43
C LEU A 349 -15.11 -15.61 -9.08
N ALA A 350 -15.79 -15.98 -8.00
CA ALA A 350 -15.24 -15.87 -6.66
C ALA A 350 -14.18 -16.99 -6.45
N VAL A 351 -12.94 -16.60 -6.27
CA VAL A 351 -11.82 -17.50 -6.01
C VAL A 351 -11.54 -17.54 -4.51
N GLU A 352 -11.61 -18.73 -3.91
CA GLU A 352 -11.16 -18.93 -2.55
C GLU A 352 -9.63 -19.00 -2.50
N ASN A 353 -9.06 -18.37 -1.50
CA ASN A 353 -7.60 -18.38 -1.30
C ASN A 353 -7.22 -19.64 -0.51
N GLU A 354 -6.79 -20.68 -1.19
CA GLU A 354 -6.30 -21.88 -0.54
C GLU A 354 -4.88 -21.72 0.00
N PHE A 355 -4.09 -20.86 -0.63
CA PHE A 355 -2.69 -20.62 -0.27
C PHE A 355 -2.54 -20.00 1.13
N PHE A 356 -3.24 -18.90 1.41
CA PHE A 356 -3.23 -18.23 2.72
C PHE A 356 -4.37 -18.71 3.64
N GLY A 357 -5.40 -19.34 3.10
CA GLY A 357 -6.64 -19.73 3.79
C GLY A 357 -7.82 -18.84 3.39
N ASN A 358 -9.03 -19.39 3.48
CA ASN A 358 -10.28 -18.77 3.03
C ASN A 358 -10.68 -17.49 3.80
N THR A 359 -9.99 -17.16 4.87
CA THR A 359 -10.12 -15.91 5.62
C THR A 359 -9.41 -14.74 4.92
N VAL A 360 -8.55 -15.02 3.93
CA VAL A 360 -7.89 -14.03 3.09
C VAL A 360 -8.70 -13.94 1.79
N ASN A 361 -9.45 -12.87 1.64
CA ASN A 361 -10.57 -12.75 0.70
C ASN A 361 -10.39 -11.64 -0.36
N VAL A 362 -9.26 -10.91 -0.32
CA VAL A 362 -8.97 -9.82 -1.25
C VAL A 362 -8.31 -10.33 -2.53
N THR A 363 -8.63 -9.71 -3.68
CA THR A 363 -8.11 -10.13 -4.99
C THR A 363 -6.59 -10.07 -5.07
N GLY A 364 -5.96 -9.02 -4.58
CA GLY A 364 -4.51 -8.82 -4.66
C GLY A 364 -3.66 -9.85 -3.88
N LEU A 365 -4.29 -10.70 -3.04
CA LEU A 365 -3.62 -11.79 -2.32
C LEU A 365 -3.92 -13.18 -2.90
N LEU A 366 -4.64 -13.26 -4.03
CA LEU A 366 -4.84 -14.53 -4.74
C LEU A 366 -3.53 -15.00 -5.37
N CYS A 367 -3.33 -16.31 -5.37
CA CYS A 367 -2.16 -16.95 -5.95
C CYS A 367 -2.45 -17.52 -7.34
N GLY A 368 -1.40 -17.65 -8.16
CA GLY A 368 -1.54 -18.15 -9.52
C GLY A 368 -2.20 -19.53 -9.58
N ASN A 369 -1.82 -20.43 -8.68
CA ASN A 369 -2.41 -21.79 -8.63
C ASN A 369 -3.90 -21.78 -8.24
N ASP A 370 -4.32 -20.94 -7.30
CA ASP A 370 -5.73 -20.82 -6.90
C ASP A 370 -6.58 -20.35 -8.10
N ILE A 371 -6.09 -19.32 -8.81
CA ILE A 371 -6.76 -18.78 -9.99
C ILE A 371 -6.78 -19.82 -11.13
N LEU A 372 -5.66 -20.49 -11.45
CA LEU A 372 -5.61 -21.51 -12.49
C LEU A 372 -6.63 -22.63 -12.26
N ASN A 373 -6.76 -23.08 -11.01
CA ASN A 373 -7.73 -24.12 -10.67
C ASN A 373 -9.17 -23.65 -10.90
N ALA A 374 -9.45 -22.39 -10.62
CA ALA A 374 -10.77 -21.79 -10.75
C ALA A 374 -11.19 -21.54 -12.21
N VAL A 375 -10.25 -21.14 -13.07
CA VAL A 375 -10.55 -20.76 -14.47
C VAL A 375 -10.44 -21.92 -15.48
N LYS A 376 -10.29 -23.16 -15.04
CA LYS A 376 -10.22 -24.35 -15.91
C LYS A 376 -11.38 -24.42 -16.88
N GLY A 377 -11.05 -24.53 -18.19
CA GLY A 377 -12.04 -24.64 -19.25
C GLY A 377 -12.69 -23.31 -19.66
N ALA A 378 -12.17 -22.18 -19.20
CA ALA A 378 -12.57 -20.86 -19.69
C ALA A 378 -12.14 -20.69 -21.16
N GLU A 379 -12.97 -20.01 -21.97
CA GLU A 379 -12.63 -19.64 -23.34
C GLU A 379 -11.70 -18.43 -23.39
N SER A 380 -11.82 -17.52 -22.41
CA SER A 380 -10.99 -16.33 -22.24
C SER A 380 -10.98 -15.93 -20.76
N VAL A 381 -9.88 -15.37 -20.29
CA VAL A 381 -9.72 -14.90 -18.91
C VAL A 381 -9.35 -13.42 -18.91
N ILE A 382 -10.05 -12.62 -18.11
CA ILE A 382 -9.65 -11.25 -17.80
C ILE A 382 -9.08 -11.26 -16.38
N LEU A 383 -7.77 -11.20 -16.27
CA LEU A 383 -7.02 -11.26 -15.02
C LEU A 383 -6.88 -9.86 -14.42
N PRO A 384 -7.35 -9.60 -13.18
CA PRO A 384 -7.04 -8.36 -12.48
C PRO A 384 -5.53 -8.22 -12.27
N GLU A 385 -4.93 -7.12 -12.71
CA GLU A 385 -3.48 -6.92 -12.66
C GLU A 385 -2.94 -6.86 -11.23
N VAL A 386 -3.77 -6.49 -10.26
CA VAL A 386 -3.45 -6.43 -8.82
C VAL A 386 -2.94 -7.75 -8.22
N VAL A 387 -3.13 -8.89 -8.89
CA VAL A 387 -2.59 -10.20 -8.45
C VAL A 387 -1.11 -10.40 -8.78
N LEU A 388 -0.53 -9.49 -9.57
CA LEU A 388 0.87 -9.52 -10.01
C LEU A 388 1.65 -8.39 -9.33
N ASN A 389 2.93 -8.65 -9.05
CA ASN A 389 3.87 -7.60 -8.66
C ASN A 389 4.52 -6.93 -9.88
N SER A 390 5.45 -5.97 -9.65
CA SER A 390 6.21 -5.28 -10.71
C SER A 390 7.07 -6.20 -11.58
N ASP A 391 7.41 -7.41 -11.10
CA ASP A 391 8.20 -8.40 -11.82
C ASP A 391 7.31 -9.43 -12.54
N ASP A 392 6.01 -9.17 -12.69
CA ASP A 392 5.01 -10.07 -13.26
C ASP A 392 4.92 -11.44 -12.54
N LEU A 393 5.10 -11.44 -11.20
CA LEU A 393 4.99 -12.63 -10.37
C LEU A 393 3.75 -12.60 -9.48
N PHE A 394 3.04 -13.72 -9.40
CA PHE A 394 2.05 -13.97 -8.36
C PHE A 394 2.71 -14.15 -6.99
N LEU A 395 1.91 -14.19 -5.93
CA LEU A 395 2.42 -14.36 -4.56
C LEU A 395 3.05 -15.74 -4.33
N ASP A 396 2.63 -16.76 -5.04
CA ASP A 396 3.20 -18.12 -5.01
C ASP A 396 4.38 -18.33 -5.97
N ASP A 397 5.04 -17.24 -6.38
CA ASP A 397 6.20 -17.18 -7.25
C ASP A 397 5.98 -17.69 -8.69
N MET A 398 4.74 -18.03 -9.07
CA MET A 398 4.38 -18.29 -10.46
C MET A 398 4.54 -17.01 -11.28
N SER A 399 5.15 -17.09 -12.44
CA SER A 399 5.20 -15.95 -13.38
C SER A 399 3.91 -15.84 -14.20
N TYR A 400 3.60 -14.63 -14.67
CA TYR A 400 2.49 -14.42 -15.62
C TYR A 400 2.61 -15.26 -16.87
N ALA A 401 3.84 -15.45 -17.38
CA ALA A 401 4.08 -16.29 -18.56
C ALA A 401 3.75 -17.76 -18.30
N GLU A 402 4.16 -18.31 -17.15
CA GLU A 402 3.80 -19.68 -16.74
C GLU A 402 2.30 -19.83 -16.55
N PHE A 403 1.65 -18.85 -15.94
CA PHE A 403 0.20 -18.82 -15.79
C PHE A 403 -0.51 -18.88 -17.15
N CYS A 404 -0.13 -18.04 -18.12
CA CYS A 404 -0.72 -18.02 -19.46
C CYS A 404 -0.53 -19.35 -20.19
N ALA A 405 0.68 -19.95 -20.08
CA ALA A 405 0.96 -21.25 -20.69
C ALA A 405 0.12 -22.38 -20.08
N ALA A 406 -0.08 -22.36 -18.76
CA ALA A 406 -0.87 -23.37 -18.05
C ALA A 406 -2.39 -23.18 -18.20
N CYS A 407 -2.86 -21.93 -18.35
CA CYS A 407 -4.27 -21.60 -18.54
C CYS A 407 -4.82 -22.17 -19.87
N GLY A 408 -4.02 -22.14 -20.93
CA GLY A 408 -4.40 -22.65 -22.25
C GLY A 408 -5.50 -21.85 -22.97
N ALA A 409 -5.95 -20.75 -22.40
CA ALA A 409 -6.90 -19.79 -22.97
C ALA A 409 -6.23 -18.40 -23.09
N PRO A 410 -6.71 -17.51 -23.96
CA PRO A 410 -6.27 -16.12 -23.99
C PRO A 410 -6.46 -15.46 -22.62
N VAL A 411 -5.40 -14.81 -22.11
CA VAL A 411 -5.43 -14.07 -20.84
C VAL A 411 -5.18 -12.60 -21.13
N HIS A 412 -6.08 -11.74 -20.68
CA HIS A 412 -6.00 -10.29 -20.80
C HIS A 412 -5.87 -9.68 -19.40
N ARG A 413 -5.05 -8.65 -19.24
CA ARG A 413 -4.84 -7.96 -17.95
C ARG A 413 -5.73 -6.74 -17.87
N ALA A 414 -6.40 -6.54 -16.74
CA ALA A 414 -7.17 -5.35 -16.42
C ALA A 414 -6.53 -4.66 -15.21
N ALA A 415 -5.97 -3.47 -15.43
CA ALA A 415 -5.34 -2.65 -14.39
C ALA A 415 -6.36 -1.74 -13.68
N SER A 416 -7.49 -1.44 -14.32
CA SER A 416 -8.52 -0.51 -13.84
C SER A 416 -9.92 -1.01 -14.18
N ALA A 417 -10.93 -0.36 -13.60
CA ALA A 417 -12.33 -0.59 -13.98
C ALA A 417 -12.59 -0.22 -15.45
N GLY A 418 -11.94 0.85 -15.94
CA GLY A 418 -12.04 1.27 -17.33
C GLY A 418 -11.45 0.24 -18.30
N ASP A 419 -10.33 -0.42 -17.92
CA ASP A 419 -9.74 -1.49 -18.73
C ASP A 419 -10.63 -2.73 -18.74
N LEU A 420 -11.16 -3.12 -17.57
CA LEU A 420 -12.12 -4.22 -17.47
C LEU A 420 -13.31 -3.96 -18.39
N TYR A 421 -13.91 -2.75 -18.32
CA TYR A 421 -15.07 -2.37 -19.13
C TYR A 421 -14.77 -2.48 -20.63
N LYS A 422 -13.59 -2.04 -21.10
CA LYS A 422 -13.15 -2.16 -22.50
C LYS A 422 -12.91 -3.61 -22.92
N LEU A 423 -12.34 -4.44 -22.03
CA LEU A 423 -12.04 -5.84 -22.32
C LEU A 423 -13.32 -6.68 -22.44
N LEU A 424 -14.37 -6.35 -21.69
CA LEU A 424 -15.69 -6.99 -21.79
C LEU A 424 -16.41 -6.70 -23.11
N GLN A 425 -15.94 -5.75 -23.92
CA GLN A 425 -16.49 -5.41 -25.24
C GLN A 425 -15.74 -6.09 -26.40
N ARG A 426 -14.79 -6.98 -26.14
CA ARG A 426 -14.03 -7.72 -27.14
C ARG A 426 -14.65 -9.08 -27.42
#